data_cabc08e44249772ed2555d423fb1cd39
#
_entry.id   cabc08e44249772ed2555d423fb1cd39
#
_cell.length_a   1.000
_cell.length_b   1.000
_cell.length_c   1.000
_cell.angle_alpha   90.00
_cell.angle_beta   90.00
_cell.angle_gamma   90.00
#
_symmetry.space_group_name_H-M   'P 1'
#
loop_
_entity.id
_entity.type
_entity.pdbx_description
1 polymer ?
#
loop_
_entity_poly.entity_id
_entity_poly.type
_entity_poly.pdbx_seq_one_letter_code
_entity_poly.pdbx_strand_id
1 'polypeptide(L)'
;MGAYSPLPFVTAEDERYALERILQPTADAMVAEGCPFEGVLYGGLMKTPQGIKVIEFNARFGDPETEVVLPRLKSDIVDIFCAVTDGADTRLEWHDFATLGVVLASKGYPGSYEKGHEIKGLDRVGSAVYHMGTKADGGRILTAGGRVLFVVGKGATLAEARANALKDVVQIGCDNLFYRTDIGHWAFEK
;
A
#
# COMPACT_ATOMS: atom_id res chain seq x y z
N MET A 1 5.77 -9.05 -4.07
CA MET A 1 4.92 -8.29 -3.13
C MET A 1 4.26 -7.16 -3.89
N GLY A 2 3.05 -6.76 -3.49
CA GLY A 2 2.33 -5.63 -4.05
C GLY A 2 1.01 -5.42 -3.33
N ALA A 3 0.31 -4.36 -3.69
CA ALA A 3 -0.99 -4.00 -3.14
C ALA A 3 -1.88 -3.42 -4.25
N TYR A 4 -3.19 -3.39 -4.02
CA TYR A 4 -4.14 -2.77 -4.93
C TYR A 4 -5.39 -2.26 -4.20
N SER A 5 -6.07 -1.31 -4.80
CA SER A 5 -7.29 -0.69 -4.28
C SER A 5 -8.17 -0.23 -5.45
N PRO A 6 -9.51 -0.46 -5.40
CA PRO A 6 -10.28 -1.14 -4.35
C PRO A 6 -10.13 -2.66 -4.40
N LEU A 7 -10.64 -3.36 -3.36
CA LEU A 7 -10.70 -4.82 -3.29
C LEU A 7 -12.07 -5.29 -3.83
N PRO A 8 -12.15 -5.94 -5.01
CA PRO A 8 -13.44 -6.24 -5.65
C PRO A 8 -14.25 -7.31 -4.94
N PHE A 9 -13.64 -8.08 -4.04
CA PHE A 9 -14.28 -9.16 -3.27
C PHE A 9 -14.70 -8.74 -1.85
N VAL A 10 -14.38 -7.50 -1.45
CA VAL A 10 -14.82 -6.91 -0.18
C VAL A 10 -16.12 -6.18 -0.40
N THR A 11 -17.14 -6.53 0.39
CA THR A 11 -18.47 -5.94 0.33
C THR A 11 -18.61 -4.83 1.38
N ALA A 12 -19.59 -3.95 1.23
CA ALA A 12 -19.95 -2.96 2.26
C ALA A 12 -20.29 -3.60 3.63
N GLU A 13 -20.78 -4.85 3.63
CA GLU A 13 -21.00 -5.60 4.86
C GLU A 13 -19.69 -6.03 5.52
N ASP A 14 -18.72 -6.48 4.73
CA ASP A 14 -17.38 -6.79 5.21
C ASP A 14 -16.70 -5.56 5.82
N GLU A 15 -16.81 -4.40 5.15
CA GLU A 15 -16.25 -3.14 5.65
C GLU A 15 -16.89 -2.72 6.97
N ARG A 16 -18.23 -2.76 7.03
CA ARG A 16 -18.96 -2.46 8.26
C ARG A 16 -18.58 -3.41 9.39
N TYR A 17 -18.50 -4.72 9.12
CA TYR A 17 -18.06 -5.70 10.10
C TYR A 17 -16.66 -5.41 10.61
N ALA A 18 -15.72 -5.11 9.71
CA ALA A 18 -14.35 -4.76 10.08
C ALA A 18 -14.32 -3.53 10.99
N LEU A 19 -15.08 -2.50 10.65
CA LEU A 19 -15.15 -1.28 11.44
C LEU A 19 -15.80 -1.54 12.82
N GLU A 20 -17.01 -2.07 12.86
CA GLU A 20 -17.83 -2.17 14.07
C GLU A 20 -17.40 -3.31 15.00
N ARG A 21 -16.81 -4.38 14.47
CA ARG A 21 -16.50 -5.60 15.25
C ARG A 21 -15.01 -5.82 15.50
N ILE A 22 -14.14 -5.08 14.79
CA ILE A 22 -12.69 -5.24 14.91
C ILE A 22 -12.03 -3.91 15.28
N LEU A 23 -12.13 -2.88 14.43
CA LEU A 23 -11.37 -1.66 14.61
C LEU A 23 -11.91 -0.80 15.76
N GLN A 24 -13.23 -0.55 15.79
CA GLN A 24 -13.83 0.26 16.85
C GLN A 24 -13.66 -0.37 18.23
N PRO A 25 -13.95 -1.68 18.46
CA PRO A 25 -13.68 -2.30 19.75
C PRO A 25 -12.22 -2.27 20.17
N THR A 26 -11.29 -2.29 19.21
CA THR A 26 -9.85 -2.16 19.51
C THR A 26 -9.52 -0.74 20.02
N ALA A 27 -10.03 0.29 19.37
CA ALA A 27 -9.86 1.68 19.81
C ALA A 27 -10.51 1.91 21.19
N ASP A 28 -11.72 1.40 21.40
CA ASP A 28 -12.45 1.51 22.68
C ASP A 28 -11.69 0.82 23.81
N ALA A 29 -11.12 -0.37 23.55
CA ALA A 29 -10.30 -1.09 24.52
C ALA A 29 -9.04 -0.31 24.91
N MET A 30 -8.39 0.36 23.97
CA MET A 30 -7.23 1.21 24.26
C MET A 30 -7.60 2.38 25.20
N VAL A 31 -8.77 2.99 24.99
CA VAL A 31 -9.29 4.01 25.90
C VAL A 31 -9.55 3.41 27.30
N ALA A 32 -10.19 2.24 27.38
CA ALA A 32 -10.50 1.58 28.64
C ALA A 32 -9.25 1.18 29.43
N GLU A 33 -8.17 0.82 28.73
CA GLU A 33 -6.87 0.48 29.35
C GLU A 33 -6.03 1.73 29.72
N GLY A 34 -6.57 2.94 29.51
CA GLY A 34 -5.88 4.21 29.81
C GLY A 34 -4.80 4.59 28.81
N CYS A 35 -4.82 3.99 27.63
CA CYS A 35 -3.90 4.24 26.52
C CYS A 35 -4.67 4.73 25.29
N PRO A 36 -5.37 5.89 25.35
CA PRO A 36 -6.13 6.40 24.21
C PRO A 36 -5.20 6.58 23.00
N PHE A 37 -5.71 6.23 21.81
CA PHE A 37 -4.95 6.28 20.59
C PHE A 37 -5.62 7.23 19.60
N GLU A 38 -4.86 8.23 19.16
CA GLU A 38 -5.25 9.17 18.12
C GLU A 38 -4.31 9.03 16.93
N GLY A 39 -4.85 8.78 15.73
CA GLY A 39 -4.05 8.60 14.53
C GLY A 39 -4.56 7.48 13.62
N VAL A 40 -3.65 6.78 12.98
CA VAL A 40 -3.98 5.72 12.02
C VAL A 40 -3.90 4.35 12.68
N LEU A 41 -5.03 3.71 12.88
CA LEU A 41 -5.12 2.31 13.24
C LEU A 41 -5.27 1.47 11.96
N TYR A 42 -4.21 0.78 11.56
CA TYR A 42 -4.24 -0.16 10.45
C TYR A 42 -4.55 -1.57 10.95
N GLY A 43 -5.60 -2.18 10.42
CA GLY A 43 -5.94 -3.59 10.65
C GLY A 43 -5.56 -4.44 9.43
N GLY A 44 -4.55 -5.29 9.56
CA GLY A 44 -4.26 -6.35 8.61
C GLY A 44 -5.29 -7.46 8.77
N LEU A 45 -6.25 -7.54 7.84
CA LEU A 45 -7.39 -8.45 7.93
C LEU A 45 -7.36 -9.47 6.79
N MET A 46 -7.87 -10.66 7.06
CA MET A 46 -8.05 -11.72 6.05
C MET A 46 -9.50 -12.18 6.01
N LYS A 47 -10.12 -12.11 4.83
CA LYS A 47 -11.43 -12.70 4.56
C LYS A 47 -11.27 -14.20 4.36
N THR A 48 -11.92 -15.00 5.21
CA THR A 48 -11.87 -16.47 5.18
C THR A 48 -13.28 -17.04 5.07
N PRO A 49 -13.46 -18.35 4.75
CA PRO A 49 -14.77 -18.99 4.81
C PRO A 49 -15.45 -18.94 6.19
N GLN A 50 -14.66 -18.72 7.26
CA GLN A 50 -15.15 -18.60 8.65
C GLN A 50 -15.30 -17.11 9.07
N GLY A 51 -15.36 -16.18 8.13
CA GLY A 51 -15.46 -14.74 8.35
C GLY A 51 -14.10 -14.03 8.34
N ILE A 52 -14.13 -12.74 8.68
CA ILE A 52 -12.95 -11.90 8.70
C ILE A 52 -12.11 -12.21 9.95
N LYS A 53 -10.80 -12.41 9.75
CA LYS A 53 -9.81 -12.68 10.80
C LYS A 53 -8.77 -11.59 10.83
N VAL A 54 -8.31 -11.26 12.04
CA VAL A 54 -7.20 -10.31 12.25
C VAL A 54 -5.88 -11.06 12.09
N ILE A 55 -4.97 -10.48 11.32
CA ILE A 55 -3.59 -10.91 11.19
C ILE A 55 -2.73 -10.08 12.15
N GLU A 56 -2.84 -8.75 12.07
CA GLU A 56 -2.08 -7.81 12.89
C GLU A 56 -2.80 -6.46 13.00
N PHE A 57 -2.37 -5.65 13.97
CA PHE A 57 -2.63 -4.22 14.03
C PHE A 57 -1.34 -3.43 13.93
N ASN A 58 -1.41 -2.25 13.33
CA ASN A 58 -0.30 -1.31 13.29
C ASN A 58 -0.81 0.10 13.63
N ALA A 59 -0.02 0.85 14.41
CA ALA A 59 -0.31 2.23 14.81
C ALA A 59 0.30 3.23 13.81
N ARG A 60 0.18 2.95 12.52
CA ARG A 60 0.68 3.75 11.41
C ARG A 60 0.06 3.24 10.11
N PHE A 61 0.24 4.00 9.04
CA PHE A 61 -0.13 3.55 7.71
C PHE A 61 0.58 2.24 7.32
N GLY A 62 -0.10 1.37 6.59
CA GLY A 62 0.47 0.16 6.01
C GLY A 62 1.51 0.48 4.92
N ASP A 63 2.45 -0.40 4.73
CA ASP A 63 3.45 -0.35 3.67
C ASP A 63 3.60 -1.77 3.08
N PRO A 64 3.12 -1.99 1.84
CA PRO A 64 2.91 -1.03 0.73
C PRO A 64 1.45 -0.57 0.50
N GLU A 65 0.55 -0.65 1.46
CA GLU A 65 -0.87 -0.34 1.25
C GLU A 65 -1.12 1.17 1.06
N THR A 66 -0.38 2.01 1.76
CA THR A 66 -0.53 3.47 1.73
C THR A 66 -0.41 4.04 0.32
N GLU A 67 0.56 3.55 -0.42
CA GLU A 67 0.89 4.03 -1.77
C GLU A 67 -0.15 3.66 -2.82
N VAL A 68 -1.06 2.73 -2.52
CA VAL A 68 -2.19 2.41 -3.39
C VAL A 68 -3.52 2.98 -2.85
N VAL A 69 -3.60 3.32 -1.57
CA VAL A 69 -4.81 3.88 -0.95
C VAL A 69 -4.82 5.40 -1.06
N LEU A 70 -3.78 6.09 -0.58
CA LEU A 70 -3.74 7.56 -0.52
C LEU A 70 -3.85 8.24 -1.89
N PRO A 71 -3.30 7.72 -3.00
CA PRO A 71 -3.55 8.32 -4.32
C PRO A 71 -5.03 8.38 -4.73
N ARG A 72 -5.88 7.56 -4.12
CA ARG A 72 -7.33 7.57 -4.32
C ARG A 72 -8.06 8.54 -3.38
N LEU A 73 -7.41 9.03 -2.33
CA LEU A 73 -8.00 10.01 -1.44
C LEU A 73 -8.17 11.35 -2.17
N LYS A 74 -9.41 11.87 -2.15
CA LYS A 74 -9.77 13.17 -2.73
C LYS A 74 -9.77 14.27 -1.69
N SER A 75 -10.12 13.94 -0.43
CA SER A 75 -10.07 14.87 0.69
C SER A 75 -8.63 15.28 0.98
N ASP A 76 -8.43 16.51 1.47
CA ASP A 76 -7.10 16.97 1.90
C ASP A 76 -6.66 16.20 3.16
N ILE A 77 -5.49 15.57 3.10
CA ILE A 77 -4.98 14.75 4.19
C ILE A 77 -4.57 15.58 5.41
N VAL A 78 -4.17 16.84 5.22
CA VAL A 78 -3.83 17.73 6.32
C VAL A 78 -5.08 18.11 7.10
N ASP A 79 -6.19 18.42 6.41
CA ASP A 79 -7.47 18.69 7.04
C ASP A 79 -7.98 17.48 7.84
N ILE A 80 -7.78 16.26 7.29
CA ILE A 80 -8.12 15.01 8.00
C ILE A 80 -7.29 14.88 9.29
N PHE A 81 -5.99 15.13 9.24
CA PHE A 81 -5.12 15.03 10.43
C PHE A 81 -5.46 16.09 11.47
N CYS A 82 -5.77 17.32 11.05
CA CYS A 82 -6.25 18.36 11.96
C CYS A 82 -7.56 17.93 12.63
N ALA A 83 -8.53 17.43 11.86
CA ALA A 83 -9.80 16.96 12.43
C ALA A 83 -9.58 15.81 13.44
N VAL A 84 -8.71 14.85 13.15
CA VAL A 84 -8.38 13.77 14.09
C VAL A 84 -7.78 14.30 15.39
N THR A 85 -6.84 15.25 15.32
CA THR A 85 -6.22 15.85 16.53
C THR A 85 -7.17 16.73 17.32
N ASP A 86 -8.15 17.32 16.66
CA ASP A 86 -9.19 18.15 17.29
C ASP A 86 -10.37 17.30 17.83
N GLY A 87 -10.34 15.98 17.64
CA GLY A 87 -11.42 15.06 18.01
C GLY A 87 -12.71 15.30 17.21
N ALA A 88 -12.59 15.85 16.00
CA ALA A 88 -13.71 16.15 15.13
C ALA A 88 -13.96 15.02 14.12
N ASP A 89 -15.24 14.78 13.82
CA ASP A 89 -15.60 13.89 12.74
C ASP A 89 -15.20 14.46 11.38
N THR A 90 -14.65 13.62 10.51
CA THR A 90 -14.33 13.99 9.15
C THR A 90 -14.86 12.96 8.16
N ARG A 91 -15.37 13.44 7.03
CA ARG A 91 -15.83 12.60 5.94
C ARG A 91 -14.72 12.46 4.89
N LEU A 92 -14.36 11.22 4.59
CA LEU A 92 -13.40 10.92 3.52
C LEU A 92 -14.11 10.82 2.16
N GLU A 93 -13.60 11.55 1.20
CA GLU A 93 -14.00 11.43 -0.21
C GLU A 93 -12.91 10.72 -1.00
N TRP A 94 -13.32 9.88 -1.95
CA TRP A 94 -12.43 9.05 -2.74
C TRP A 94 -12.65 9.24 -4.23
N HIS A 95 -11.58 9.10 -5.00
CA HIS A 95 -11.65 8.98 -6.45
C HIS A 95 -12.07 7.56 -6.86
N ASP A 96 -12.78 7.46 -7.99
CA ASP A 96 -13.31 6.18 -8.49
C ASP A 96 -12.27 5.32 -9.23
N PHE A 97 -11.10 5.88 -9.59
CA PHE A 97 -10.08 5.10 -10.28
C PHE A 97 -9.47 4.02 -9.37
N ALA A 98 -8.94 2.98 -10.00
CA ALA A 98 -8.21 1.92 -9.33
C ALA A 98 -6.70 2.19 -9.34
N THR A 99 -6.01 1.62 -8.36
CA THR A 99 -4.56 1.62 -8.23
C THR A 99 -4.05 0.20 -7.99
N LEU A 100 -2.92 -0.15 -8.57
CA LEU A 100 -2.20 -1.38 -8.29
C LEU A 100 -0.70 -1.12 -8.35
N GLY A 101 0.01 -1.59 -7.34
CA GLY A 101 1.44 -1.41 -7.23
C GLY A 101 2.20 -2.73 -7.16
N VAL A 102 3.40 -2.72 -7.73
CA VAL A 102 4.33 -3.85 -7.75
C VAL A 102 5.64 -3.43 -7.08
N VAL A 103 6.04 -4.17 -6.06
CA VAL A 103 7.32 -3.96 -5.36
C VAL A 103 8.45 -4.61 -6.15
N LEU A 104 9.50 -3.82 -6.39
CA LEU A 104 10.80 -4.32 -6.85
C LEU A 104 11.67 -4.53 -5.61
N ALA A 105 12.07 -5.77 -5.38
CA ALA A 105 12.85 -6.18 -4.22
C ALA A 105 14.27 -6.60 -4.64
N SER A 106 15.23 -6.45 -3.73
CA SER A 106 16.60 -6.96 -3.91
C SER A 106 16.60 -8.48 -3.98
N LYS A 107 17.35 -9.07 -4.91
CA LYS A 107 17.52 -10.52 -5.00
C LYS A 107 18.01 -11.07 -3.66
N GLY A 108 17.35 -12.15 -3.21
CA GLY A 108 17.58 -12.76 -1.90
C GLY A 108 16.60 -12.32 -0.81
N TYR A 109 15.90 -11.18 -0.96
CA TYR A 109 14.87 -10.77 0.00
C TYR A 109 13.71 -11.81 0.09
N PRO A 110 13.21 -12.17 1.30
CA PRO A 110 13.44 -11.58 2.63
C PRO A 110 14.68 -12.09 3.38
N GLY A 111 15.50 -12.97 2.78
CA GLY A 111 16.78 -13.39 3.35
C GLY A 111 17.89 -12.36 3.11
N SER A 112 19.13 -12.82 3.05
CA SER A 112 20.30 -11.95 2.79
C SER A 112 20.28 -11.41 1.37
N TYR A 113 20.56 -10.13 1.22
CA TYR A 113 20.62 -9.45 -0.08
C TYR A 113 21.76 -8.42 -0.13
N GLU A 114 22.22 -8.14 -1.34
CA GLU A 114 23.23 -7.13 -1.61
C GLU A 114 22.60 -5.74 -1.77
N LYS A 115 23.41 -4.69 -1.57
CA LYS A 115 23.03 -3.28 -1.71
C LYS A 115 24.04 -2.56 -2.61
N GLY A 116 23.71 -1.33 -3.01
CA GLY A 116 24.63 -0.47 -3.79
C GLY A 116 24.56 -0.68 -5.30
N HIS A 117 23.59 -1.45 -5.81
CA HIS A 117 23.37 -1.62 -7.24
C HIS A 117 22.65 -0.43 -7.83
N GLU A 118 23.13 0.09 -8.96
CA GLU A 118 22.55 1.26 -9.64
C GLU A 118 21.21 0.92 -10.27
N ILE A 119 20.25 1.81 -10.06
CA ILE A 119 18.89 1.75 -10.64
C ILE A 119 18.82 2.76 -11.77
N LYS A 120 18.43 2.31 -12.96
CA LYS A 120 18.34 3.12 -14.17
C LYS A 120 16.91 3.12 -14.72
N GLY A 121 16.59 4.10 -15.56
CA GLY A 121 15.31 4.14 -16.29
C GLY A 121 14.15 4.68 -15.50
N LEU A 122 14.35 5.27 -14.33
CA LEU A 122 13.30 5.93 -13.56
C LEU A 122 12.70 7.12 -14.29
N ASP A 123 13.45 7.76 -15.17
CA ASP A 123 13.04 8.86 -16.05
C ASP A 123 12.08 8.44 -17.18
N ARG A 124 11.96 7.14 -17.44
CA ARG A 124 11.09 6.56 -18.49
C ARG A 124 9.76 6.04 -17.97
N VAL A 125 9.58 6.03 -16.66
CA VAL A 125 8.40 5.49 -15.98
C VAL A 125 7.30 6.56 -15.94
N GLY A 126 6.11 6.23 -16.43
CA GLY A 126 4.94 7.11 -16.40
C GLY A 126 4.09 6.95 -15.12
N SER A 127 4.17 5.81 -14.46
CA SER A 127 3.51 5.51 -13.19
C SER A 127 4.22 6.19 -12.00
N ALA A 128 3.53 6.32 -10.89
CA ALA A 128 4.17 6.79 -9.66
C ALA A 128 5.20 5.77 -9.17
N VAL A 129 6.40 6.24 -8.83
CA VAL A 129 7.47 5.41 -8.25
C VAL A 129 7.77 5.90 -6.85
N TYR A 130 7.53 5.05 -5.87
CA TYR A 130 7.86 5.31 -4.47
C TYR A 130 9.17 4.64 -4.09
N HIS A 131 10.06 5.41 -3.45
CA HIS A 131 11.35 4.93 -2.99
C HIS A 131 11.21 4.32 -1.59
N MET A 132 11.35 3.00 -1.49
CA MET A 132 11.24 2.26 -0.22
C MET A 132 12.61 2.03 0.43
N GLY A 133 13.58 1.57 -0.37
CA GLY A 133 14.93 1.26 0.11
C GLY A 133 15.98 1.65 -0.93
N THR A 134 16.09 2.93 -1.21
CA THR A 134 17.07 3.50 -2.14
C THR A 134 18.00 4.49 -1.43
N LYS A 135 19.12 4.78 -2.06
CA LYS A 135 20.08 5.80 -1.64
C LYS A 135 20.55 6.61 -2.85
N ALA A 136 20.56 7.93 -2.72
CA ALA A 136 21.19 8.79 -3.72
C ALA A 136 22.70 8.85 -3.45
N ASP A 137 23.51 8.73 -4.52
CA ASP A 137 24.97 8.81 -4.46
C ASP A 137 25.52 9.35 -5.79
N GLY A 138 26.11 10.53 -5.76
CA GLY A 138 26.73 11.16 -6.93
C GLY A 138 25.81 11.29 -8.15
N GLY A 139 24.54 11.62 -7.96
CA GLY A 139 23.53 11.71 -9.02
C GLY A 139 22.96 10.36 -9.48
N ARG A 140 23.38 9.25 -8.89
CA ARG A 140 22.84 7.91 -9.12
C ARG A 140 21.87 7.54 -8.01
N ILE A 141 20.92 6.67 -8.33
CA ILE A 141 20.05 6.02 -7.35
C ILE A 141 20.49 4.56 -7.20
N LEU A 142 20.77 4.15 -5.97
CA LEU A 142 21.28 2.82 -5.64
C LEU A 142 20.30 2.06 -4.76
N THR A 143 20.34 0.72 -4.83
CA THR A 143 19.61 -0.15 -3.90
C THR A 143 20.21 -0.03 -2.49
N ALA A 144 19.36 0.10 -1.47
CA ALA A 144 19.78 0.26 -0.07
C ALA A 144 18.95 -0.57 0.92
N GLY A 145 17.91 -1.24 0.45
CA GLY A 145 17.00 -2.05 1.27
C GLY A 145 16.55 -3.34 0.57
N GLY A 146 15.79 -4.16 1.28
CA GLY A 146 15.20 -5.39 0.74
C GLY A 146 14.05 -5.08 -0.22
N ARG A 147 13.07 -4.26 0.20
CA ARG A 147 12.10 -3.63 -0.69
C ARG A 147 12.73 -2.31 -1.16
N VAL A 148 12.80 -2.12 -2.46
CA VAL A 148 13.62 -1.04 -3.04
C VAL A 148 12.76 0.04 -3.67
N LEU A 149 11.86 -0.35 -4.56
CA LEU A 149 10.93 0.55 -5.23
C LEU A 149 9.52 -0.04 -5.22
N PHE A 150 8.53 0.83 -5.27
CA PHE A 150 7.15 0.45 -5.47
C PHE A 150 6.57 1.24 -6.63
N VAL A 151 6.22 0.57 -7.71
CA VAL A 151 5.67 1.18 -8.93
C VAL A 151 4.17 1.03 -8.91
N VAL A 152 3.44 2.15 -8.88
CA VAL A 152 1.98 2.18 -8.73
C VAL A 152 1.32 2.74 -9.98
N GLY A 153 0.68 1.86 -10.74
CA GLY A 153 -0.16 2.21 -11.87
C GLY A 153 -1.56 2.64 -11.44
N LYS A 154 -2.16 3.55 -12.19
CA LYS A 154 -3.57 3.99 -12.08
C LYS A 154 -4.34 3.58 -13.33
N GLY A 155 -5.64 3.35 -13.20
CA GLY A 155 -6.53 3.07 -14.31
C GLY A 155 -8.00 3.18 -13.90
N ALA A 156 -8.92 3.26 -14.85
CA ALA A 156 -10.36 3.21 -14.57
C ALA A 156 -10.75 1.85 -13.97
N THR A 157 -9.97 0.83 -14.26
CA THR A 157 -10.14 -0.54 -13.74
C THR A 157 -8.86 -1.06 -13.11
N LEU A 158 -8.95 -2.08 -12.25
CA LEU A 158 -7.77 -2.78 -11.73
C LEU A 158 -6.92 -3.41 -12.83
N ALA A 159 -7.54 -3.88 -13.91
CA ALA A 159 -6.83 -4.45 -15.06
C ALA A 159 -5.95 -3.40 -15.74
N GLU A 160 -6.46 -2.20 -15.96
CA GLU A 160 -5.68 -1.07 -16.50
C GLU A 160 -4.59 -0.62 -15.54
N ALA A 161 -4.90 -0.49 -14.24
CA ALA A 161 -3.91 -0.13 -13.23
C ALA A 161 -2.75 -1.13 -13.21
N ARG A 162 -3.06 -2.45 -13.28
CA ARG A 162 -2.07 -3.51 -13.36
C ARG A 162 -1.23 -3.45 -14.63
N ALA A 163 -1.87 -3.27 -15.78
CA ALA A 163 -1.19 -3.18 -17.06
C ALA A 163 -0.20 -1.98 -17.07
N ASN A 164 -0.62 -0.84 -16.54
CA ASN A 164 0.21 0.36 -16.44
C ASN A 164 1.41 0.15 -15.50
N ALA A 165 1.19 -0.43 -14.31
CA ALA A 165 2.28 -0.75 -13.39
C ALA A 165 3.31 -1.70 -14.02
N LEU A 166 2.86 -2.82 -14.62
CA LEU A 166 3.76 -3.82 -15.22
C LEU A 166 4.49 -3.29 -16.46
N LYS A 167 3.84 -2.46 -17.28
CA LYS A 167 4.46 -1.78 -18.42
C LYS A 167 5.65 -0.91 -17.97
N ASP A 168 5.52 -0.26 -16.84
CA ASP A 168 6.51 0.67 -16.33
C ASP A 168 7.62 -0.03 -15.54
N VAL A 169 7.29 -1.08 -14.79
CA VAL A 169 8.29 -1.89 -14.07
C VAL A 169 9.40 -2.40 -15.00
N VAL A 170 9.07 -2.81 -16.23
CA VAL A 170 10.07 -3.32 -17.19
C VAL A 170 11.01 -2.24 -17.76
N GLN A 171 10.70 -0.95 -17.54
CA GLN A 171 11.58 0.15 -17.92
C GLN A 171 12.71 0.38 -16.90
N ILE A 172 12.55 -0.16 -15.69
CA ILE A 172 13.52 0.00 -14.60
C ILE A 172 14.58 -1.08 -14.71
N GLY A 173 15.81 -0.66 -14.98
CA GLY A 173 16.98 -1.54 -15.13
C GLY A 173 17.79 -1.58 -13.84
N CYS A 174 17.92 -2.78 -13.25
CA CYS A 174 18.87 -3.08 -12.18
C CYS A 174 19.00 -4.60 -12.04
N ASP A 175 20.21 -5.14 -12.20
CA ASP A 175 20.45 -6.58 -12.20
C ASP A 175 20.15 -7.26 -10.86
N ASN A 176 20.13 -6.48 -9.77
CA ASN A 176 19.84 -6.98 -8.43
C ASN A 176 18.38 -6.84 -8.02
N LEU A 177 17.47 -6.45 -8.91
CA LEU A 177 16.04 -6.37 -8.60
C LEU A 177 15.26 -7.54 -9.20
N PHE A 178 14.20 -7.92 -8.49
CA PHE A 178 13.18 -8.84 -8.98
C PHE A 178 11.80 -8.37 -8.53
N TYR A 179 10.77 -8.83 -9.21
CA TYR A 179 9.37 -8.54 -8.89
C TYR A 179 8.48 -9.71 -9.30
N ARG A 180 7.25 -9.74 -8.79
CA ARG A 180 6.23 -10.72 -9.18
C ARG A 180 5.34 -10.13 -10.27
N THR A 181 5.02 -10.93 -11.25
CA THR A 181 4.13 -10.57 -12.36
C THR A 181 2.66 -10.92 -12.10
N ASP A 182 2.39 -11.70 -11.04
CA ASP A 182 1.07 -12.19 -10.67
C ASP A 182 0.34 -11.31 -9.62
N ILE A 183 0.91 -10.15 -9.28
CA ILE A 183 0.27 -9.23 -8.33
C ILE A 183 -1.15 -8.88 -8.80
N GLY A 184 -2.09 -9.00 -7.86
CA GLY A 184 -3.50 -8.72 -8.10
C GLY A 184 -4.28 -9.86 -8.76
N HIS A 185 -3.70 -11.04 -9.02
CA HIS A 185 -4.42 -12.13 -9.73
C HIS A 185 -5.73 -12.52 -9.02
N TRP A 186 -5.76 -12.55 -7.69
CA TRP A 186 -6.98 -12.81 -6.91
C TRP A 186 -8.14 -11.85 -7.19
N ALA A 187 -7.84 -10.64 -7.67
CA ALA A 187 -8.87 -9.67 -8.03
C ALA A 187 -9.58 -10.04 -9.35
N PHE A 188 -9.04 -10.96 -10.13
CA PHE A 188 -9.52 -11.36 -11.46
C PHE A 188 -10.02 -12.81 -11.49
N GLU A 189 -9.78 -13.60 -10.47
CA GLU A 189 -10.35 -14.94 -10.31
C GLU A 189 -11.81 -14.80 -9.83
N LYS A 190 -12.72 -15.46 -10.57
CA LYS A 190 -14.15 -15.48 -10.25
C LYS A 190 -14.50 -16.68 -9.39
#